data_190559d36c18472b5444f743e7f03a93
#
_entry.id   190559d36c18472b5444f743e7f03a93
#
_cell.length_a   1.000
_cell.length_b   1.000
_cell.length_c   1.000
_cell.angle_alpha   90.00
_cell.angle_beta   90.00
_cell.angle_gamma   90.00
#
_symmetry.space_group_name_H-M   'P 1'
#
loop_
_entity.id
_entity.type
_entity.pdbx_description
1 polymer ?
#
loop_
_entity_poly.entity_id
_entity_poly.type
_entity_poly.pdbx_seq_one_letter_code
_entity_poly.pdbx_strand_id
1 'polypeptide(L)'
;MSMENNAPPSDKRPGKRTRNFAILLLILILAAGGCLAWYLLYARYYESTDDAYVNGNQVTLTPQITGTVTQVTVDEGDYVEKGQPLVLLDPSDTAIALQQAEANLASTVRQVRGLYSTADNYRAQVAAKKVALQTAKSDYLRREKIVNSGAIAVEDLAHYRDAVTSAQSDLLAAEQALKTNQAMVDDTVVDNHPEVKTAVATLRQRYLDNSRSTIVAPVSGYVAKRAVQLGMRVTSGTTLLAIVPLNEVWVDANFKESQMQDMRIGQKVELNADLYGDNVKYHGTIESLGIGTGSAFSLLPAQNASGNWIKIVQRLPVRITLDPHDMQKHPLRVGLSMNAEVDIRNQGGHLLPQKTVEQPRFSTDVYETPMEAADKLVAKILHDNTSAVAQR
;
A
#
# COMPACT_ATOMS: atom_id res chain seq x y z
N MET A 1 -8.57 -25.61 118.05
CA MET A 1 -8.49 -24.15 117.93
C MET A 1 -7.91 -23.79 116.59
N SER A 2 -8.76 -23.59 115.62
CA SER A 2 -8.39 -23.32 114.19
C SER A 2 -8.39 -21.82 114.04
N MET A 3 -7.29 -21.26 113.51
CA MET A 3 -7.25 -19.87 113.08
C MET A 3 -7.41 -19.84 111.57
N GLU A 4 -8.49 -19.30 111.14
CA GLU A 4 -8.85 -19.03 109.74
C GLU A 4 -8.11 -17.76 109.25
N ASN A 5 -7.26 -17.89 108.22
CA ASN A 5 -6.48 -16.82 107.69
C ASN A 5 -7.15 -16.29 106.38
N ASN A 6 -7.87 -15.20 106.53
CA ASN A 6 -8.61 -14.54 105.51
C ASN A 6 -7.66 -13.52 104.81
N ALA A 7 -7.14 -13.84 103.64
CA ALA A 7 -6.36 -12.93 102.82
C ALA A 7 -7.27 -12.14 101.82
N PRO A 8 -7.12 -10.79 101.62
CA PRO A 8 -8.00 -10.01 100.78
C PRO A 8 -7.63 -10.23 99.24
N PRO A 9 -8.61 -10.08 98.36
CA PRO A 9 -8.37 -10.30 96.92
C PRO A 9 -7.43 -9.23 96.37
N SER A 10 -6.34 -9.68 95.68
CA SER A 10 -5.42 -8.82 95.02
C SER A 10 -6.03 -8.22 93.76
N ASP A 11 -6.29 -6.92 93.82
CA ASP A 11 -6.71 -6.10 92.73
C ASP A 11 -5.55 -6.02 91.71
N LYS A 12 -5.55 -6.91 90.70
CA LYS A 12 -4.55 -6.92 89.62
C LYS A 12 -4.88 -5.82 88.61
N ARG A 13 -4.38 -4.59 88.83
CA ARG A 13 -4.36 -3.56 87.80
C ARG A 13 -3.58 -4.08 86.58
N PRO A 14 -4.15 -4.01 85.34
CA PRO A 14 -3.45 -4.51 84.19
C PRO A 14 -2.13 -3.76 84.03
N GLY A 15 -1.01 -4.51 84.03
CA GLY A 15 0.33 -3.97 84.03
C GLY A 15 0.56 -3.18 82.73
N LYS A 16 1.43 -2.16 82.77
CA LYS A 16 1.81 -1.33 81.66
C LYS A 16 2.10 -2.15 80.37
N ARG A 17 2.50 -3.38 80.50
CA ARG A 17 2.81 -4.36 79.44
C ARG A 17 1.54 -4.82 78.68
N THR A 18 0.42 -5.10 79.40
CA THR A 18 -0.85 -5.49 78.72
C THR A 18 -1.51 -4.31 78.02
N ARG A 19 -1.39 -3.08 78.59
CA ARG A 19 -1.85 -1.85 77.91
C ARG A 19 -1.07 -1.54 76.62
N ASN A 20 0.24 -1.69 76.66
CA ASN A 20 1.09 -1.48 75.44
C ASN A 20 0.83 -2.55 74.38
N PHE A 21 0.54 -3.81 74.84
CA PHE A 21 0.16 -4.87 73.88
C PHE A 21 -1.25 -4.63 73.28
N ALA A 22 -2.21 -4.11 74.03
CA ALA A 22 -3.52 -3.71 73.50
C ALA A 22 -3.42 -2.52 72.51
N ILE A 23 -2.55 -1.53 72.81
CA ILE A 23 -2.29 -0.40 71.86
C ILE A 23 -1.64 -0.92 70.61
N LEU A 24 -0.63 -1.79 70.68
CA LEU A 24 0.03 -2.39 69.49
C LEU A 24 -0.98 -3.19 68.66
N LEU A 25 -1.83 -3.99 69.29
CA LEU A 25 -2.89 -4.76 68.59
C LEU A 25 -3.91 -3.85 67.93
N LEU A 26 -4.30 -2.73 68.58
CA LEU A 26 -5.20 -1.73 67.97
C LEU A 26 -4.58 -1.07 66.74
N ILE A 27 -3.30 -0.69 66.80
CA ILE A 27 -2.55 -0.12 65.65
C ILE A 27 -2.49 -1.13 64.51
N LEU A 28 -2.25 -2.41 64.78
CA LEU A 28 -2.17 -3.49 63.80
C LEU A 28 -3.53 -3.74 63.11
N ILE A 29 -4.62 -3.69 63.89
CA ILE A 29 -6.00 -3.80 63.36
C ILE A 29 -6.34 -2.59 62.47
N LEU A 30 -5.99 -1.37 62.89
CA LEU A 30 -6.19 -0.15 62.11
C LEU A 30 -5.35 -0.17 60.83
N ALA A 31 -4.12 -0.63 60.89
CA ALA A 31 -3.24 -0.79 59.70
C ALA A 31 -3.81 -1.85 58.75
N ALA A 32 -4.25 -3.01 59.26
CA ALA A 32 -4.88 -4.06 58.48
C ALA A 32 -6.20 -3.58 57.83
N GLY A 33 -7.02 -2.86 58.59
CA GLY A 33 -8.25 -2.23 58.10
C GLY A 33 -8.00 -1.19 57.03
N GLY A 34 -6.98 -0.34 57.20
CA GLY A 34 -6.54 0.64 56.22
C GLY A 34 -6.02 -0.02 54.94
N CYS A 35 -5.20 -1.06 55.07
CA CYS A 35 -4.69 -1.83 53.93
C CYS A 35 -5.81 -2.56 53.15
N LEU A 36 -6.76 -3.15 53.89
CA LEU A 36 -7.95 -3.79 53.31
C LEU A 36 -8.84 -2.77 52.58
N ALA A 37 -9.07 -1.60 53.19
CA ALA A 37 -9.84 -0.53 52.58
C ALA A 37 -9.15 0.00 51.30
N TRP A 38 -7.84 0.22 51.33
CA TRP A 38 -7.06 0.61 50.19
C TRP A 38 -7.11 -0.43 49.05
N TYR A 39 -7.00 -1.72 49.38
CA TYR A 39 -7.13 -2.81 48.43
C TYR A 39 -8.52 -2.84 47.78
N LEU A 40 -9.60 -2.79 48.59
CA LEU A 40 -10.97 -2.88 48.10
C LEU A 40 -11.43 -1.64 47.32
N LEU A 41 -10.93 -0.45 47.63
CA LEU A 41 -11.33 0.81 46.98
C LEU A 41 -10.44 1.20 45.80
N TYR A 42 -9.19 0.74 45.80
CA TYR A 42 -8.22 1.18 44.76
C TYR A 42 -7.51 0.01 44.06
N ALA A 43 -6.71 -0.77 44.78
CA ALA A 43 -5.78 -1.70 44.18
C ALA A 43 -6.41 -2.79 43.27
N ARG A 44 -7.63 -3.25 43.66
CA ARG A 44 -8.37 -4.28 42.90
C ARG A 44 -8.84 -3.83 41.51
N TYR A 45 -8.79 -2.55 41.24
CA TYR A 45 -9.25 -1.97 39.94
C TYR A 45 -8.13 -1.65 38.96
N TYR A 46 -6.91 -1.98 39.31
CA TYR A 46 -5.74 -1.73 38.45
C TYR A 46 -4.97 -3.03 38.26
N GLU A 47 -4.75 -3.36 36.99
CA GLU A 47 -3.90 -4.48 36.61
C GLU A 47 -2.63 -3.94 35.96
N SER A 48 -1.47 -4.39 36.43
CA SER A 48 -0.19 -3.90 35.97
C SER A 48 0.71 -5.01 35.42
N THR A 49 1.57 -4.63 34.46
CA THR A 49 2.63 -5.48 33.93
C THR A 49 3.88 -4.64 33.65
N ASP A 50 5.03 -5.23 33.94
CA ASP A 50 6.37 -4.75 33.58
C ASP A 50 6.89 -5.36 32.27
N ASP A 51 6.12 -6.26 31.66
CA ASP A 51 6.44 -6.92 30.39
C ASP A 51 5.70 -6.22 29.24
N ALA A 52 6.04 -4.96 29.02
CA ALA A 52 5.48 -4.15 27.96
C ALA A 52 6.59 -3.50 27.11
N TYR A 53 6.42 -3.50 25.80
CA TYR A 53 7.41 -2.99 24.87
C TYR A 53 6.77 -2.07 23.83
N VAL A 54 7.48 -0.99 23.50
CA VAL A 54 7.11 -0.12 22.38
C VAL A 54 7.35 -0.85 21.07
N ASN A 55 6.31 -0.98 20.27
CA ASN A 55 6.33 -1.56 18.93
C ASN A 55 5.96 -0.53 17.88
N GLY A 56 6.29 -0.79 16.62
CA GLY A 56 5.98 0.11 15.51
C GLY A 56 6.16 -0.57 14.16
N ASN A 57 5.56 0.02 13.14
CA ASN A 57 5.75 -0.45 11.78
C ASN A 57 7.19 -0.20 11.33
N GLN A 58 7.85 -1.23 10.85
CA GLN A 58 9.15 -1.12 10.21
C GLN A 58 8.97 -1.29 8.70
N VAL A 59 9.04 -0.18 7.96
CA VAL A 59 8.88 -0.16 6.52
C VAL A 59 10.22 -0.44 5.86
N THR A 60 10.40 -1.66 5.37
CA THR A 60 11.61 -2.10 4.68
C THR A 60 11.58 -1.65 3.22
N LEU A 61 12.59 -0.91 2.78
CA LEU A 61 12.74 -0.48 1.39
C LEU A 61 13.59 -1.49 0.61
N THR A 62 13.04 -1.88 -0.54
CA THR A 62 13.71 -2.74 -1.51
C THR A 62 13.65 -2.12 -2.91
N PRO A 63 14.67 -2.28 -3.77
CA PRO A 63 14.61 -1.79 -5.14
C PRO A 63 13.63 -2.65 -5.96
N GLN A 64 12.97 -2.03 -6.93
CA GLN A 64 12.08 -2.71 -7.86
C GLN A 64 12.80 -3.13 -9.15
N ILE A 65 13.98 -2.55 -9.42
CA ILE A 65 14.86 -2.86 -10.55
C ILE A 65 16.25 -3.25 -10.06
N THR A 66 17.00 -3.92 -10.92
CA THR A 66 18.42 -4.20 -10.68
C THR A 66 19.27 -3.03 -11.14
N GLY A 67 20.25 -2.61 -10.34
CA GLY A 67 21.14 -1.52 -10.70
C GLY A 67 22.32 -1.40 -9.74
N THR A 68 23.24 -0.48 -10.03
CA THR A 68 24.36 -0.13 -9.15
C THR A 68 24.01 1.15 -8.41
N VAL A 69 24.28 1.21 -7.12
CA VAL A 69 24.03 2.38 -6.27
C VAL A 69 25.06 3.46 -6.57
N THR A 70 24.58 4.62 -7.03
CA THR A 70 25.40 5.79 -7.32
C THR A 70 25.39 6.84 -6.22
N GLN A 71 24.28 6.92 -5.46
CA GLN A 71 24.15 7.88 -4.37
C GLN A 71 23.26 7.32 -3.26
N VAL A 72 23.61 7.61 -2.01
CA VAL A 72 22.81 7.39 -0.80
C VAL A 72 22.73 8.74 -0.11
N THR A 73 21.52 9.25 0.11
CA THR A 73 21.29 10.62 0.60
C THR A 73 21.10 10.71 2.11
N VAL A 74 20.95 9.57 2.78
CA VAL A 74 20.60 9.48 4.20
C VAL A 74 21.44 8.45 4.93
N ASP A 75 21.56 8.60 6.25
CA ASP A 75 22.21 7.63 7.13
C ASP A 75 21.28 7.21 8.29
N GLU A 76 21.73 6.24 9.10
CA GLU A 76 20.97 5.78 10.27
C GLU A 76 20.74 6.91 11.27
N GLY A 77 19.50 7.05 11.73
CA GLY A 77 19.07 8.11 12.63
C GLY A 77 18.52 9.36 11.94
N ASP A 78 18.70 9.51 10.63
CA ASP A 78 18.14 10.65 9.90
C ASP A 78 16.62 10.59 9.81
N TYR A 79 15.97 11.75 9.88
CA TYR A 79 14.54 11.89 9.57
C TYR A 79 14.34 12.07 8.07
N VAL A 80 13.34 11.39 7.53
CA VAL A 80 12.98 11.45 6.10
C VAL A 80 11.49 11.75 5.94
N GLU A 81 11.18 12.51 4.89
CA GLU A 81 9.82 12.81 4.52
C GLU A 81 9.31 11.86 3.44
N LYS A 82 8.01 11.58 3.44
CA LYS A 82 7.34 10.81 2.40
C LYS A 82 7.63 11.40 1.01
N GLY A 83 8.07 10.56 0.06
CA GLY A 83 8.45 10.98 -1.29
C GLY A 83 9.89 11.49 -1.43
N GLN A 84 10.64 11.66 -0.34
CA GLN A 84 12.04 12.07 -0.39
C GLN A 84 12.91 11.01 -1.06
N PRO A 85 13.79 11.38 -2.03
CA PRO A 85 14.78 10.46 -2.61
C PRO A 85 15.81 10.02 -1.57
N LEU A 86 16.01 8.70 -1.44
CA LEU A 86 16.89 8.10 -0.45
C LEU A 86 18.09 7.38 -1.06
N VAL A 87 17.88 6.66 -2.15
CA VAL A 87 18.93 5.92 -2.85
C VAL A 87 18.73 6.13 -4.35
N LEU A 88 19.82 6.45 -5.05
CA LEU A 88 19.84 6.56 -6.50
C LEU A 88 20.65 5.41 -7.08
N LEU A 89 20.05 4.73 -8.06
CA LEU A 89 20.73 3.74 -8.88
C LEU A 89 21.20 4.40 -10.18
N ASP A 90 22.21 3.82 -10.84
CA ASP A 90 22.64 4.25 -12.16
C ASP A 90 21.49 4.15 -13.17
N PRO A 91 21.02 5.27 -13.71
CA PRO A 91 19.88 5.29 -14.63
C PRO A 91 20.28 5.05 -16.10
N SER A 92 21.57 4.86 -16.42
CA SER A 92 22.08 4.87 -17.80
C SER A 92 21.36 3.88 -18.71
N ASP A 93 21.23 2.63 -18.28
CA ASP A 93 20.56 1.59 -19.05
C ASP A 93 19.05 1.86 -19.20
N THR A 94 18.41 2.30 -18.14
CA THR A 94 16.97 2.59 -18.13
C THR A 94 16.62 3.83 -18.92
N ALA A 95 17.47 4.86 -18.90
CA ALA A 95 17.32 6.07 -19.70
C ALA A 95 17.45 5.79 -21.21
N ILE A 96 18.45 4.98 -21.62
CA ILE A 96 18.61 4.54 -23.00
C ILE A 96 17.37 3.74 -23.46
N ALA A 97 16.91 2.80 -22.64
CA ALA A 97 15.72 2.00 -22.95
C ALA A 97 14.46 2.85 -23.08
N LEU A 98 14.30 3.88 -22.25
CA LEU A 98 13.21 4.85 -22.36
C LEU A 98 13.29 5.63 -23.66
N GLN A 99 14.46 6.19 -23.99
CA GLN A 99 14.66 6.92 -25.24
C GLN A 99 14.37 6.07 -26.49
N GLN A 100 14.74 4.78 -26.48
CA GLN A 100 14.38 3.84 -27.53
C GLN A 100 12.86 3.65 -27.65
N ALA A 101 12.16 3.53 -26.51
CA ALA A 101 10.70 3.39 -26.50
C ALA A 101 9.99 4.65 -27.00
N GLU A 102 10.49 5.85 -26.69
CA GLU A 102 9.99 7.12 -27.21
C GLU A 102 10.13 7.18 -28.75
N ALA A 103 11.33 6.85 -29.28
CA ALA A 103 11.58 6.82 -30.70
C ALA A 103 10.70 5.77 -31.41
N ASN A 104 10.50 4.60 -30.79
CA ASN A 104 9.65 3.55 -31.32
C ASN A 104 8.19 4.00 -31.39
N LEU A 105 7.63 4.59 -30.32
CA LEU A 105 6.27 5.12 -30.34
C LEU A 105 6.10 6.16 -31.44
N ALA A 106 7.00 7.13 -31.55
CA ALA A 106 6.97 8.16 -32.61
C ALA A 106 7.02 7.55 -34.03
N SER A 107 7.84 6.51 -34.23
CA SER A 107 7.90 5.78 -35.50
C SER A 107 6.60 5.03 -35.81
N THR A 108 6.06 4.31 -34.83
CA THR A 108 4.81 3.55 -34.96
C THR A 108 3.63 4.47 -35.30
N VAL A 109 3.52 5.63 -34.65
CA VAL A 109 2.47 6.63 -34.93
C VAL A 109 2.57 7.10 -36.41
N ARG A 110 3.78 7.41 -36.90
CA ARG A 110 3.99 7.82 -38.32
C ARG A 110 3.65 6.68 -39.27
N GLN A 111 4.01 5.44 -38.95
CA GLN A 111 3.69 4.27 -39.78
C GLN A 111 2.17 4.05 -39.86
N VAL A 112 1.47 4.07 -38.74
CA VAL A 112 0.02 3.94 -38.70
C VAL A 112 -0.65 5.06 -39.47
N ARG A 113 -0.20 6.33 -39.36
CA ARG A 113 -0.69 7.44 -40.18
C ARG A 113 -0.53 7.16 -41.66
N GLY A 114 0.60 6.54 -42.07
CA GLY A 114 0.81 6.13 -43.47
C GLY A 114 -0.27 5.15 -43.94
N LEU A 115 -0.72 4.22 -43.09
CA LEU A 115 -1.83 3.31 -43.43
C LEU A 115 -3.15 4.06 -43.69
N TYR A 116 -3.48 5.05 -42.84
CA TYR A 116 -4.68 5.89 -43.04
C TYR A 116 -4.58 6.70 -44.35
N SER A 117 -3.41 7.32 -44.65
CA SER A 117 -3.19 8.02 -45.90
C SER A 117 -3.34 7.10 -47.11
N THR A 118 -2.87 5.85 -47.00
CA THR A 118 -3.02 4.83 -48.03
C THR A 118 -4.49 4.45 -48.22
N ALA A 119 -5.29 4.34 -47.15
CA ALA A 119 -6.72 4.11 -47.25
C ALA A 119 -7.45 5.25 -48.01
N ASP A 120 -7.05 6.51 -47.75
CA ASP A 120 -7.61 7.66 -48.48
C ASP A 120 -7.29 7.62 -49.99
N ASN A 121 -6.06 7.19 -50.33
CA ASN A 121 -5.70 6.98 -51.74
C ASN A 121 -6.57 5.90 -52.41
N TYR A 122 -6.82 4.78 -51.76
CA TYR A 122 -7.74 3.75 -52.27
C TYR A 122 -9.18 4.23 -52.39
N ARG A 123 -9.66 5.06 -51.45
CA ARG A 123 -10.99 5.72 -51.57
C ARG A 123 -11.08 6.59 -52.82
N ALA A 124 -10.04 7.38 -53.09
CA ALA A 124 -9.96 8.21 -54.29
C ALA A 124 -9.94 7.37 -55.60
N GLN A 125 -9.22 6.23 -55.58
CA GLN A 125 -9.19 5.30 -56.75
C GLN A 125 -10.58 4.68 -56.99
N VAL A 126 -11.29 4.24 -55.94
CA VAL A 126 -12.68 3.74 -56.08
C VAL A 126 -13.57 4.81 -56.66
N ALA A 127 -13.47 6.06 -56.19
CA ALA A 127 -14.26 7.18 -56.74
C ALA A 127 -13.98 7.40 -58.21
N ALA A 128 -12.71 7.36 -58.65
CA ALA A 128 -12.34 7.49 -60.05
C ALA A 128 -12.88 6.35 -60.93
N LYS A 129 -12.77 5.08 -60.47
CA LYS A 129 -13.29 3.91 -61.18
C LYS A 129 -14.83 3.93 -61.27
N LYS A 130 -15.50 4.44 -60.24
CA LYS A 130 -16.96 4.65 -60.25
C LYS A 130 -17.41 5.63 -61.32
N VAL A 131 -16.68 6.74 -61.49
CA VAL A 131 -16.95 7.71 -62.56
C VAL A 131 -16.72 7.08 -63.96
N ALA A 132 -15.60 6.31 -64.12
CA ALA A 132 -15.31 5.61 -65.37
C ALA A 132 -16.43 4.62 -65.74
N LEU A 133 -16.93 3.83 -64.80
CA LEU A 133 -18.08 2.93 -65.02
C LEU A 133 -19.33 3.70 -65.42
N GLN A 134 -19.61 4.82 -64.76
CA GLN A 134 -20.77 5.67 -65.09
C GLN A 134 -20.68 6.22 -66.51
N THR A 135 -19.48 6.64 -66.98
CA THR A 135 -19.25 7.09 -68.32
C THR A 135 -19.47 5.97 -69.35
N ALA A 136 -18.86 4.79 -69.12
CA ALA A 136 -19.04 3.62 -69.99
C ALA A 136 -20.50 3.22 -70.14
N LYS A 137 -21.24 3.19 -69.01
CA LYS A 137 -22.72 2.93 -69.03
C LYS A 137 -23.48 3.97 -69.79
N SER A 138 -23.18 5.25 -69.69
CA SER A 138 -23.82 6.33 -70.39
C SER A 138 -23.58 6.23 -71.91
N ASP A 139 -22.35 5.84 -72.28
CA ASP A 139 -21.98 5.66 -73.67
C ASP A 139 -22.69 4.45 -74.29
N TYR A 140 -22.73 3.33 -73.57
CA TYR A 140 -23.49 2.16 -74.03
C TYR A 140 -25.01 2.49 -74.20
N LEU A 141 -25.64 3.10 -73.20
CA LEU A 141 -27.09 3.44 -73.25
C LEU A 141 -27.42 4.42 -74.42
N ARG A 142 -26.54 5.36 -74.70
CA ARG A 142 -26.70 6.27 -75.91
C ARG A 142 -26.70 5.50 -77.21
N ARG A 143 -25.80 4.51 -77.33
CA ARG A 143 -25.64 3.73 -78.59
C ARG A 143 -26.74 2.65 -78.70
N GLU A 144 -27.13 2.06 -77.67
CA GLU A 144 -28.27 1.12 -77.63
C GLU A 144 -29.56 1.74 -78.18
N LYS A 145 -29.82 3.01 -77.93
CA LYS A 145 -30.99 3.74 -78.47
C LYS A 145 -30.94 3.94 -79.95
N ILE A 146 -29.80 4.03 -80.58
CA ILE A 146 -29.64 4.36 -81.99
C ILE A 146 -29.25 3.15 -82.86
N VAL A 147 -28.88 2.00 -82.33
CA VAL A 147 -28.53 0.79 -83.08
C VAL A 147 -29.68 0.32 -84.01
N ASN A 148 -30.96 0.40 -83.52
CA ASN A 148 -32.12 0.01 -84.32
C ASN A 148 -32.43 0.92 -85.48
N SER A 149 -31.84 2.10 -85.52
CA SER A 149 -31.95 3.01 -86.69
C SER A 149 -30.90 2.75 -87.75
N GLY A 150 -29.98 1.79 -87.61
CA GLY A 150 -28.88 1.49 -88.52
C GLY A 150 -27.75 2.49 -88.42
N ALA A 151 -27.74 3.41 -87.48
CA ALA A 151 -26.73 4.48 -87.40
C ALA A 151 -25.38 4.00 -86.81
N ILE A 152 -25.31 2.81 -86.24
CA ILE A 152 -24.08 2.14 -85.73
C ILE A 152 -24.14 0.63 -86.00
N ALA A 153 -22.98 -0.01 -86.17
CA ALA A 153 -22.89 -1.46 -86.33
C ALA A 153 -23.21 -2.19 -85.04
N VAL A 154 -23.78 -3.40 -85.15
CA VAL A 154 -24.07 -4.27 -83.95
C VAL A 154 -22.77 -4.65 -83.23
N GLU A 155 -21.67 -4.80 -83.98
CA GLU A 155 -20.35 -5.11 -83.43
C GLU A 155 -19.84 -3.93 -82.60
N ASP A 156 -19.99 -2.69 -83.00
CA ASP A 156 -19.65 -1.51 -82.16
C ASP A 156 -20.41 -1.50 -80.86
N LEU A 157 -21.74 -1.88 -80.83
CA LEU A 157 -22.51 -1.96 -79.62
C LEU A 157 -21.94 -3.03 -78.67
N ALA A 158 -21.48 -4.17 -79.24
CA ALA A 158 -20.82 -5.21 -78.45
C ALA A 158 -19.54 -4.69 -77.73
N HIS A 159 -18.71 -3.93 -78.44
CA HIS A 159 -17.51 -3.29 -77.85
C HIS A 159 -17.87 -2.32 -76.69
N TYR A 160 -18.94 -1.54 -76.80
CA TYR A 160 -19.38 -0.69 -75.68
C TYR A 160 -19.92 -1.48 -74.48
N ARG A 161 -20.55 -2.65 -74.73
CA ARG A 161 -20.96 -3.58 -73.65
C ARG A 161 -19.76 -4.17 -72.93
N ASP A 162 -18.74 -4.57 -73.70
CA ASP A 162 -17.47 -5.12 -73.15
C ASP A 162 -16.74 -4.04 -72.35
N ALA A 163 -16.78 -2.78 -72.76
CA ALA A 163 -16.20 -1.65 -72.03
C ALA A 163 -16.92 -1.43 -70.67
N VAL A 164 -18.26 -1.59 -70.64
CA VAL A 164 -19.01 -1.54 -69.36
C VAL A 164 -18.57 -2.68 -68.42
N THR A 165 -18.44 -3.92 -68.98
CA THR A 165 -18.05 -5.11 -68.21
C THR A 165 -16.62 -4.94 -67.66
N SER A 166 -15.70 -4.45 -68.46
CA SER A 166 -14.35 -4.13 -68.03
C SER A 166 -14.32 -3.08 -66.96
N ALA A 167 -15.01 -1.95 -67.10
CA ALA A 167 -15.07 -0.89 -66.13
C ALA A 167 -15.72 -1.35 -64.79
N GLN A 168 -16.69 -2.30 -64.90
CA GLN A 168 -17.31 -2.89 -63.69
C GLN A 168 -16.31 -3.81 -62.93
N SER A 169 -15.50 -4.61 -63.65
CA SER A 169 -14.47 -5.45 -63.07
C SER A 169 -13.37 -4.61 -62.41
N ASP A 170 -12.98 -3.52 -63.08
CA ASP A 170 -12.00 -2.56 -62.54
C ASP A 170 -12.49 -1.91 -61.24
N LEU A 171 -13.77 -1.51 -61.17
CA LEU A 171 -14.35 -0.95 -59.96
C LEU A 171 -14.34 -1.98 -58.84
N LEU A 172 -14.77 -3.22 -59.10
CA LEU A 172 -14.76 -4.30 -58.13
C LEU A 172 -13.37 -4.56 -57.58
N ALA A 173 -12.36 -4.60 -58.43
CA ALA A 173 -10.95 -4.76 -58.02
C ALA A 173 -10.49 -3.61 -57.09
N ALA A 174 -10.84 -2.35 -57.43
CA ALA A 174 -10.52 -1.20 -56.58
C ALA A 174 -11.24 -1.23 -55.25
N GLU A 175 -12.52 -1.66 -55.25
CA GLU A 175 -13.27 -1.83 -53.98
C GLU A 175 -12.70 -2.93 -53.06
N GLN A 176 -12.24 -4.05 -53.63
CA GLN A 176 -11.55 -5.10 -52.86
C GLN A 176 -10.22 -4.62 -52.31
N ALA A 177 -9.43 -3.86 -53.06
CA ALA A 177 -8.17 -3.26 -52.61
C ALA A 177 -8.41 -2.29 -51.44
N LEU A 178 -9.46 -1.44 -51.52
CA LEU A 178 -9.88 -0.56 -50.43
C LEU A 178 -10.28 -1.38 -49.19
N LYS A 179 -11.12 -2.41 -49.35
CA LYS A 179 -11.57 -3.26 -48.26
C LYS A 179 -10.43 -3.94 -47.55
N THR A 180 -9.43 -4.47 -48.28
CA THR A 180 -8.24 -5.08 -47.70
C THR A 180 -7.44 -4.08 -46.87
N ASN A 181 -7.28 -2.86 -47.35
CA ASN A 181 -6.55 -1.81 -46.64
C ASN A 181 -7.35 -1.28 -45.43
N GLN A 182 -8.66 -1.16 -45.56
CA GLN A 182 -9.55 -0.78 -44.45
C GLN A 182 -9.47 -1.76 -43.27
N ALA A 183 -9.32 -3.07 -43.53
CA ALA A 183 -9.14 -4.07 -42.48
C ALA A 183 -7.85 -3.85 -41.66
N MET A 184 -6.85 -3.15 -42.20
CA MET A 184 -5.62 -2.82 -41.46
C MET A 184 -5.78 -1.62 -40.53
N VAL A 185 -6.69 -0.70 -40.85
CA VAL A 185 -6.96 0.50 -40.04
C VAL A 185 -8.23 0.37 -39.16
N ASP A 186 -9.09 -0.63 -39.41
CA ASP A 186 -10.25 -1.09 -38.68
C ASP A 186 -11.13 0.03 -38.08
N ASP A 187 -11.42 1.05 -38.89
CA ASP A 187 -12.20 2.26 -38.58
C ASP A 187 -11.82 2.95 -37.22
N THR A 188 -10.61 2.66 -36.68
CA THR A 188 -10.10 3.29 -35.47
C THR A 188 -9.44 4.64 -35.79
N VAL A 189 -9.22 5.46 -34.75
CA VAL A 189 -8.33 6.63 -34.84
C VAL A 189 -6.90 6.19 -34.51
N VAL A 190 -5.90 6.95 -34.98
CA VAL A 190 -4.47 6.62 -34.83
C VAL A 190 -4.12 6.23 -33.38
N ASP A 191 -4.63 6.98 -32.40
CA ASP A 191 -4.34 6.78 -30.96
C ASP A 191 -4.90 5.46 -30.43
N ASN A 192 -5.95 4.93 -31.06
CA ASN A 192 -6.60 3.68 -30.66
C ASN A 192 -6.11 2.45 -31.44
N HIS A 193 -5.24 2.65 -32.42
CA HIS A 193 -4.70 1.56 -33.23
C HIS A 193 -3.92 0.55 -32.34
N PRO A 194 -4.06 -0.77 -32.54
CA PRO A 194 -3.42 -1.78 -31.70
C PRO A 194 -1.89 -1.65 -31.60
N GLU A 195 -1.22 -1.34 -32.72
CA GLU A 195 0.23 -1.15 -32.73
C GLU A 195 0.66 0.06 -31.88
N VAL A 196 -0.10 1.17 -31.95
CA VAL A 196 0.16 2.36 -31.14
C VAL A 196 -0.05 2.05 -29.66
N LYS A 197 -1.15 1.35 -29.30
CA LYS A 197 -1.39 0.91 -27.92
C LYS A 197 -0.26 0.03 -27.38
N THR A 198 0.28 -0.87 -28.19
CA THR A 198 1.42 -1.71 -27.80
C THR A 198 2.68 -0.88 -27.56
N ALA A 199 2.98 0.07 -28.44
CA ALA A 199 4.11 0.97 -28.28
C ALA A 199 3.94 1.89 -27.06
N VAL A 200 2.73 2.39 -26.78
CA VAL A 200 2.39 3.16 -25.59
C VAL A 200 2.62 2.34 -24.32
N ALA A 201 2.14 1.08 -24.29
CA ALA A 201 2.35 0.20 -23.14
C ALA A 201 3.85 -0.05 -22.88
N THR A 202 4.63 -0.24 -23.95
CA THR A 202 6.09 -0.39 -23.87
C THR A 202 6.75 0.87 -23.31
N LEU A 203 6.36 2.03 -23.78
CA LEU A 203 6.91 3.31 -23.29
C LEU A 203 6.58 3.52 -21.81
N ARG A 204 5.35 3.27 -21.39
CA ARG A 204 4.96 3.34 -19.98
C ARG A 204 5.81 2.43 -19.10
N GLN A 205 6.04 1.19 -19.53
CA GLN A 205 6.90 0.26 -18.81
C GLN A 205 8.33 0.80 -18.68
N ARG A 206 8.94 1.31 -19.76
CA ARG A 206 10.30 1.85 -19.71
C ARG A 206 10.40 3.13 -18.89
N TYR A 207 9.35 3.95 -18.90
CA TYR A 207 9.28 5.12 -18.03
C TYR A 207 9.25 4.74 -16.56
N LEU A 208 8.41 3.74 -16.18
CA LEU A 208 8.38 3.20 -14.82
C LEU A 208 9.73 2.61 -14.40
N ASP A 209 10.36 1.84 -15.26
CA ASP A 209 11.68 1.26 -14.97
C ASP A 209 12.72 2.38 -14.73
N ASN A 210 12.68 3.44 -15.52
CA ASN A 210 13.56 4.60 -15.35
C ASN A 210 13.24 5.37 -14.04
N SER A 211 11.97 5.58 -13.72
CA SER A 211 11.57 6.26 -12.47
C SER A 211 11.99 5.47 -11.22
N ARG A 212 12.02 4.14 -11.30
CA ARG A 212 12.43 3.23 -10.23
C ARG A 212 13.93 3.23 -9.97
N SER A 213 14.74 3.91 -10.78
CA SER A 213 16.16 4.17 -10.48
C SER A 213 16.33 5.10 -9.28
N THR A 214 15.32 5.90 -8.95
CA THR A 214 15.25 6.73 -7.74
C THR A 214 14.35 6.06 -6.71
N ILE A 215 14.93 5.62 -5.62
CA ILE A 215 14.20 4.97 -4.53
C ILE A 215 13.81 6.02 -3.51
N VAL A 216 12.51 6.19 -3.29
CA VAL A 216 11.92 7.23 -2.43
C VAL A 216 11.30 6.64 -1.17
N ALA A 217 11.17 7.45 -0.13
CA ALA A 217 10.52 7.07 1.12
C ALA A 217 9.00 6.91 0.91
N PRO A 218 8.41 5.74 1.21
CA PRO A 218 6.96 5.53 1.10
C PRO A 218 6.18 6.18 2.26
N VAL A 219 6.84 6.45 3.37
CA VAL A 219 6.31 7.07 4.59
C VAL A 219 7.32 8.04 5.18
N SER A 220 6.87 9.01 5.96
CA SER A 220 7.76 9.85 6.77
C SER A 220 8.16 9.11 8.04
N GLY A 221 9.42 9.25 8.47
CA GLY A 221 9.93 8.56 9.66
C GLY A 221 11.43 8.65 9.81
N TYR A 222 12.00 7.82 10.65
CA TYR A 222 13.44 7.77 10.91
C TYR A 222 14.07 6.54 10.27
N VAL A 223 15.26 6.70 9.70
CA VAL A 223 16.04 5.58 9.16
C VAL A 223 16.58 4.75 10.33
N ALA A 224 16.08 3.53 10.48
CA ALA A 224 16.45 2.64 11.58
C ALA A 224 17.65 1.76 11.26
N LYS A 225 17.78 1.35 9.99
CA LYS A 225 18.89 0.47 9.54
C LYS A 225 19.18 0.75 8.07
N ARG A 226 20.46 0.91 7.74
CA ARG A 226 20.97 1.07 6.38
C ARG A 226 21.92 -0.07 6.00
N ALA A 227 21.48 -0.95 5.10
CA ALA A 227 22.30 -2.04 4.58
C ALA A 227 23.00 -1.67 3.25
N VAL A 228 22.50 -0.64 2.55
CA VAL A 228 23.00 -0.22 1.23
C VAL A 228 24.30 0.57 1.33
N GLN A 229 25.23 0.35 0.37
CA GLN A 229 26.49 1.06 0.24
C GLN A 229 26.68 1.60 -1.19
N LEU A 230 27.49 2.66 -1.32
CA LEU A 230 27.90 3.19 -2.64
C LEU A 230 28.61 2.12 -3.46
N GLY A 231 28.30 2.03 -4.76
CA GLY A 231 28.87 1.04 -5.68
C GLY A 231 28.31 -0.38 -5.51
N MET A 232 27.41 -0.61 -4.55
CA MET A 232 26.77 -1.91 -4.36
C MET A 232 25.83 -2.20 -5.54
N ARG A 233 25.91 -3.39 -6.12
CA ARG A 233 24.94 -3.89 -7.08
C ARG A 233 23.77 -4.50 -6.33
N VAL A 234 22.57 -3.98 -6.55
CA VAL A 234 21.33 -4.42 -5.89
C VAL A 234 20.37 -5.04 -6.91
N THR A 235 19.58 -5.99 -6.44
CA THR A 235 18.55 -6.67 -7.22
C THR A 235 17.19 -6.49 -6.56
N SER A 236 16.11 -6.68 -7.30
CA SER A 236 14.76 -6.61 -6.74
C SER A 236 14.65 -7.52 -5.51
N GLY A 237 14.10 -6.99 -4.40
CA GLY A 237 13.97 -7.68 -3.12
C GLY A 237 15.16 -7.56 -2.16
N THR A 238 16.30 -6.99 -2.58
CA THR A 238 17.42 -6.71 -1.67
C THR A 238 17.02 -5.62 -0.66
N THR A 239 17.14 -5.87 0.65
CA THR A 239 16.89 -4.84 1.67
C THR A 239 17.93 -3.75 1.59
N LEU A 240 17.51 -2.50 1.38
CA LEU A 240 18.37 -1.32 1.32
C LEU A 240 18.44 -0.60 2.65
N LEU A 241 17.28 -0.24 3.17
CA LEU A 241 17.14 0.46 4.45
C LEU A 241 15.74 0.21 5.02
N ALA A 242 15.57 0.56 6.29
CA ALA A 242 14.30 0.46 6.99
C ALA A 242 13.91 1.82 7.58
N ILE A 243 12.66 2.23 7.41
CA ILE A 243 12.09 3.47 7.97
C ILE A 243 11.09 3.10 9.05
N VAL A 244 11.14 3.81 10.17
CA VAL A 244 10.20 3.65 11.29
C VAL A 244 9.47 4.97 11.52
N PRO A 245 8.15 5.04 11.29
CA PRO A 245 7.32 6.19 11.64
C PRO A 245 7.05 6.20 13.14
N LEU A 246 7.83 6.99 13.91
CA LEU A 246 7.71 7.05 15.37
C LEU A 246 6.41 7.72 15.86
N ASN A 247 5.64 8.35 14.98
CA ASN A 247 4.31 8.89 15.29
C ASN A 247 3.19 7.83 15.30
N GLU A 248 3.47 6.61 14.83
CA GLU A 248 2.52 5.51 14.70
C GLU A 248 2.93 4.28 15.53
N VAL A 249 3.63 4.51 16.65
CA VAL A 249 4.02 3.44 17.56
C VAL A 249 2.89 3.10 18.52
N TRP A 250 2.91 1.88 19.03
CA TRP A 250 2.01 1.38 20.05
C TRP A 250 2.79 0.60 21.10
N VAL A 251 2.15 0.19 22.17
CA VAL A 251 2.75 -0.67 23.19
C VAL A 251 2.05 -2.03 23.16
N ASP A 252 2.86 -3.07 23.10
CA ASP A 252 2.40 -4.44 23.31
C ASP A 252 2.75 -4.82 24.76
N ALA A 253 1.74 -4.88 25.62
CA ALA A 253 1.86 -5.21 27.03
C ALA A 253 1.38 -6.65 27.28
N ASN A 254 2.26 -7.49 27.82
CA ASN A 254 1.98 -8.91 28.05
C ASN A 254 1.41 -9.11 29.46
N PHE A 255 0.10 -9.29 29.55
CA PHE A 255 -0.59 -9.58 30.81
C PHE A 255 -0.75 -11.08 31.03
N LYS A 256 -0.73 -11.52 32.29
CA LYS A 256 -1.02 -12.91 32.64
C LYS A 256 -2.47 -13.24 32.34
N GLU A 257 -2.75 -14.49 31.95
CA GLU A 257 -4.11 -14.98 31.68
C GLU A 257 -5.09 -14.64 32.82
N SER A 258 -4.64 -14.73 34.08
CA SER A 258 -5.44 -14.42 35.26
C SER A 258 -5.83 -12.94 35.39
N GLN A 259 -5.08 -12.02 34.78
CA GLN A 259 -5.32 -10.57 34.78
C GLN A 259 -6.30 -10.13 33.70
N MET A 260 -6.54 -10.99 32.70
CA MET A 260 -7.37 -10.66 31.55
C MET A 260 -8.88 -10.69 31.79
N GLN A 261 -9.33 -11.22 32.95
CA GLN A 261 -10.74 -11.48 33.22
C GLN A 261 -11.62 -10.24 33.04
N ASP A 262 -11.16 -9.09 33.55
CA ASP A 262 -11.91 -7.83 33.55
C ASP A 262 -11.40 -6.81 32.53
N MET A 263 -10.42 -7.18 31.69
CA MET A 263 -9.92 -6.34 30.63
C MET A 263 -10.88 -6.26 29.45
N ARG A 264 -11.04 -5.05 28.89
CA ARG A 264 -11.92 -4.76 27.76
C ARG A 264 -11.27 -3.76 26.83
N ILE A 265 -11.58 -3.86 25.53
CA ILE A 265 -11.19 -2.86 24.52
C ILE A 265 -11.76 -1.50 24.90
N GLY A 266 -10.92 -0.45 24.80
CA GLY A 266 -11.27 0.93 25.14
C GLY A 266 -11.02 1.34 26.59
N GLN A 267 -10.51 0.44 27.44
CA GLN A 267 -10.06 0.81 28.80
C GLN A 267 -8.83 1.71 28.75
N LYS A 268 -8.73 2.60 29.71
CA LYS A 268 -7.61 3.53 29.85
C LYS A 268 -6.39 2.84 30.43
N VAL A 269 -5.23 3.19 29.92
CA VAL A 269 -3.95 2.66 30.38
C VAL A 269 -3.01 3.83 30.66
N GLU A 270 -2.37 3.79 31.81
CA GLU A 270 -1.25 4.65 32.15
C GLU A 270 0.05 3.87 31.93
N LEU A 271 1.02 4.50 31.23
CA LEU A 271 2.29 3.84 30.91
C LEU A 271 3.46 4.74 31.30
N ASN A 272 4.53 4.11 31.77
CA ASN A 272 5.80 4.77 32.08
C ASN A 272 6.91 4.07 31.32
N ALA A 273 7.72 4.85 30.59
CA ALA A 273 8.89 4.32 29.89
C ALA A 273 10.13 4.39 30.78
N ASP A 274 10.87 3.30 30.90
CA ASP A 274 12.08 3.23 31.72
C ASP A 274 13.12 4.29 31.31
N LEU A 275 13.13 4.66 30.00
CA LEU A 275 14.02 5.70 29.47
C LEU A 275 13.83 7.07 30.12
N TYR A 276 12.57 7.42 30.48
CA TYR A 276 12.23 8.74 31.01
C TYR A 276 11.90 8.72 32.52
N GLY A 277 11.88 7.53 33.13
CA GLY A 277 11.57 7.32 34.52
C GLY A 277 10.09 7.58 34.88
N ASP A 278 9.74 7.43 36.16
CA ASP A 278 8.38 7.43 36.67
C ASP A 278 7.65 8.79 36.59
N ASN A 279 8.40 9.87 36.34
CA ASN A 279 7.83 11.22 36.27
C ASN A 279 7.16 11.53 34.94
N VAL A 280 7.42 10.74 33.88
CA VAL A 280 6.84 10.92 32.54
C VAL A 280 5.80 9.83 32.33
N LYS A 281 4.54 10.25 32.31
CA LYS A 281 3.40 9.38 32.11
C LYS A 281 2.89 9.52 30.68
N TYR A 282 2.60 8.39 30.06
CA TYR A 282 1.91 8.31 28.78
C TYR A 282 0.52 7.77 29.02
N HIS A 283 -0.44 8.31 28.30
CA HIS A 283 -1.82 7.86 28.33
C HIS A 283 -2.10 7.04 27.08
N GLY A 284 -2.81 5.95 27.26
CA GLY A 284 -3.20 5.09 26.17
C GLY A 284 -4.57 4.48 26.38
N THR A 285 -5.02 3.75 25.38
CA THR A 285 -6.24 2.95 25.43
C THR A 285 -5.99 1.57 24.86
N ILE A 286 -6.65 0.56 25.41
CA ILE A 286 -6.61 -0.80 24.85
C ILE A 286 -7.27 -0.79 23.47
N GLU A 287 -6.47 -1.04 22.42
CA GLU A 287 -6.94 -1.18 21.03
C GLU A 287 -7.44 -2.60 20.77
N SER A 288 -6.69 -3.59 21.24
CA SER A 288 -7.06 -4.99 21.06
C SER A 288 -6.48 -5.88 22.15
N LEU A 289 -7.20 -6.94 22.47
CA LEU A 289 -6.73 -8.03 23.29
C LEU A 289 -6.21 -9.14 22.37
N GLY A 290 -5.03 -9.69 22.67
CA GLY A 290 -4.43 -10.73 21.85
C GLY A 290 -5.35 -11.93 21.64
N ILE A 291 -5.39 -12.43 20.40
CA ILE A 291 -6.19 -13.59 20.01
C ILE A 291 -5.52 -14.93 20.34
N GLY A 292 -4.30 -14.89 20.90
CA GLY A 292 -3.55 -16.06 21.32
C GLY A 292 -2.28 -15.69 22.07
N THR A 293 -1.71 -16.67 22.76
CA THR A 293 -0.46 -16.50 23.51
C THR A 293 0.75 -16.50 22.55
N GLY A 294 1.84 -15.86 22.92
CA GLY A 294 3.07 -15.85 22.11
C GLY A 294 3.61 -17.26 21.79
N SER A 295 3.39 -18.22 22.70
CA SER A 295 3.77 -19.61 22.48
C SER A 295 2.90 -20.31 21.43
N ALA A 296 1.64 -19.93 21.26
CA ALA A 296 0.74 -20.51 20.26
C ALA A 296 1.11 -20.14 18.82
N PHE A 297 1.73 -18.95 18.62
CA PHE A 297 2.16 -18.44 17.32
C PHE A 297 3.66 -18.57 17.06
N SER A 298 4.40 -19.24 17.95
CA SER A 298 5.82 -19.49 17.73
C SER A 298 6.04 -20.55 16.66
N LEU A 299 7.14 -20.40 15.89
CA LEU A 299 7.56 -21.37 14.85
C LEU A 299 7.74 -22.80 15.41
N LEU A 300 8.08 -22.94 16.68
CA LEU A 300 8.22 -24.22 17.41
C LEU A 300 7.43 -24.10 18.72
N PRO A 301 6.12 -24.39 18.71
CA PRO A 301 5.33 -24.42 19.95
C PRO A 301 5.92 -25.43 20.94
N ALA A 302 6.05 -25.03 22.22
CA ALA A 302 6.50 -25.93 23.26
C ALA A 302 5.53 -27.11 23.42
N GLN A 303 5.96 -28.30 23.06
CA GLN A 303 5.16 -29.53 23.26
C GLN A 303 5.58 -30.18 24.59
N ASN A 304 4.71 -30.11 25.59
CA ASN A 304 4.86 -30.83 26.85
C ASN A 304 4.32 -32.27 26.72
N ALA A 305 4.77 -33.02 25.72
CA ALA A 305 4.25 -34.35 25.40
C ALA A 305 4.87 -35.50 26.23
N SER A 306 5.95 -35.21 26.99
CA SER A 306 6.64 -36.26 27.77
C SER A 306 7.07 -35.71 29.13
N GLY A 307 6.60 -36.30 30.20
CA GLY A 307 7.05 -36.01 31.57
C GLY A 307 5.99 -35.36 32.48
N ASN A 308 6.40 -34.89 33.62
CA ASN A 308 5.52 -34.23 34.62
C ASN A 308 4.87 -32.97 34.04
N TRP A 309 3.55 -32.97 33.89
CA TRP A 309 2.78 -31.81 33.50
C TRP A 309 2.85 -30.71 34.56
N ILE A 310 3.31 -29.52 34.22
CA ILE A 310 3.32 -28.33 35.05
C ILE A 310 2.48 -27.28 34.37
N LYS A 311 1.45 -26.74 35.06
CA LYS A 311 0.67 -25.60 34.56
C LYS A 311 1.56 -24.34 34.54
N ILE A 312 1.93 -23.87 33.36
CA ILE A 312 2.65 -22.60 33.19
C ILE A 312 1.61 -21.51 32.90
N VAL A 313 1.66 -20.42 33.68
CA VAL A 313 0.80 -19.25 33.46
C VAL A 313 1.20 -18.63 32.11
N GLN A 314 0.24 -18.56 31.19
CA GLN A 314 0.45 -17.96 29.88
C GLN A 314 0.27 -16.44 29.94
N ARG A 315 0.95 -15.72 29.03
CA ARG A 315 0.77 -14.28 28.83
C ARG A 315 0.10 -14.02 27.49
N LEU A 316 -0.80 -13.04 27.46
CA LEU A 316 -1.44 -12.56 26.24
C LEU A 316 -0.97 -11.13 25.96
N PRO A 317 -0.59 -10.81 24.71
CA PRO A 317 -0.26 -9.45 24.32
C PRO A 317 -1.52 -8.59 24.24
N VAL A 318 -1.51 -7.46 24.90
CA VAL A 318 -2.54 -6.41 24.81
C VAL A 318 -1.94 -5.24 24.07
N ARG A 319 -2.54 -4.87 22.96
CA ARG A 319 -2.11 -3.73 22.16
C ARG A 319 -2.74 -2.46 22.71
N ILE A 320 -1.90 -1.49 23.01
CA ILE A 320 -2.27 -0.21 23.61
C ILE A 320 -1.87 0.90 22.65
N THR A 321 -2.84 1.69 22.20
CA THR A 321 -2.60 2.89 21.39
C THR A 321 -2.28 4.05 22.31
N LEU A 322 -1.21 4.78 22.01
CA LEU A 322 -0.73 5.92 22.79
C LEU A 322 -1.39 7.22 22.36
N ASP A 323 -1.49 8.18 23.30
CA ASP A 323 -1.92 9.55 22.97
C ASP A 323 -0.79 10.26 22.18
N PRO A 324 -1.06 10.75 20.96
CA PRO A 324 -0.05 11.47 20.16
C PRO A 324 0.54 12.69 20.84
N HIS A 325 -0.19 13.34 21.76
CA HIS A 325 0.27 14.53 22.46
C HIS A 325 1.42 14.23 23.42
N ASP A 326 1.37 13.10 24.13
CA ASP A 326 2.42 12.68 25.05
C ASP A 326 3.69 12.30 24.28
N MET A 327 3.55 11.67 23.12
CA MET A 327 4.67 11.29 22.26
C MET A 327 5.41 12.50 21.64
N GLN A 328 4.72 13.63 21.40
CA GLN A 328 5.37 14.85 20.89
C GLN A 328 6.36 15.45 21.88
N LYS A 329 6.08 15.36 23.17
CA LYS A 329 6.96 15.92 24.22
C LYS A 329 8.13 14.99 24.54
N HIS A 330 7.87 13.70 24.55
CA HIS A 330 8.81 12.65 24.91
C HIS A 330 8.73 11.51 23.89
N PRO A 331 9.46 11.60 22.75
CA PRO A 331 9.35 10.62 21.68
C PRO A 331 9.85 9.23 22.12
N LEU A 332 9.02 8.23 21.89
CA LEU A 332 9.35 6.83 22.16
C LEU A 332 10.09 6.22 20.97
N ARG A 333 10.90 5.22 21.23
CA ARG A 333 11.61 4.42 20.23
C ARG A 333 11.13 2.97 20.30
N VAL A 334 11.08 2.32 19.15
CA VAL A 334 10.73 0.90 19.07
C VAL A 334 11.72 0.06 19.88
N GLY A 335 11.20 -0.88 20.67
CA GLY A 335 11.99 -1.78 21.51
C GLY A 335 12.23 -1.28 22.94
N LEU A 336 11.80 -0.06 23.31
CA LEU A 336 11.87 0.40 24.68
C LEU A 336 10.93 -0.40 25.61
N SER A 337 11.40 -0.73 26.81
CA SER A 337 10.60 -1.32 27.86
C SER A 337 9.74 -0.27 28.56
N MET A 338 8.56 -0.69 28.98
CA MET A 338 7.57 0.13 29.66
C MET A 338 6.89 -0.65 30.78
N ASN A 339 6.39 0.09 31.77
CA ASN A 339 5.42 -0.41 32.72
C ASN A 339 4.02 0.05 32.28
N ALA A 340 3.05 -0.85 32.28
CA ALA A 340 1.68 -0.56 31.88
C ALA A 340 0.72 -0.88 33.03
N GLU A 341 -0.17 0.09 33.35
CA GLU A 341 -1.22 -0.04 34.36
C GLU A 341 -2.59 0.24 33.72
N VAL A 342 -3.46 -0.76 33.73
CA VAL A 342 -4.79 -0.72 33.13
C VAL A 342 -5.85 -0.46 34.18
N ASP A 343 -6.72 0.53 33.95
CA ASP A 343 -7.92 0.79 34.76
C ASP A 343 -9.08 -0.12 34.30
N ILE A 344 -9.36 -1.19 35.05
CA ILE A 344 -10.37 -2.19 34.72
C ILE A 344 -11.78 -1.87 35.28
N ARG A 345 -12.02 -0.66 35.80
CA ARG A 345 -13.34 -0.25 36.30
C ARG A 345 -14.43 -0.25 35.25
N ASN A 346 -14.06 0.14 34.02
CA ASN A 346 -15.02 0.18 32.92
C ASN A 346 -15.06 -1.17 32.18
N GLN A 347 -16.08 -1.97 32.42
CA GLN A 347 -16.28 -3.27 31.78
C GLN A 347 -17.26 -3.23 30.58
N GLY A 348 -17.67 -2.03 30.14
CA GLY A 348 -18.62 -1.87 29.00
C GLY A 348 -18.05 -2.14 27.63
N GLY A 349 -16.74 -2.36 27.49
CA GLY A 349 -16.07 -2.65 26.23
C GLY A 349 -16.23 -4.13 25.79
N HIS A 350 -15.91 -4.40 24.52
CA HIS A 350 -15.91 -5.75 23.96
C HIS A 350 -14.58 -6.48 24.23
N LEU A 351 -14.63 -7.81 24.27
CA LEU A 351 -13.42 -8.66 24.37
C LEU A 351 -12.73 -8.81 23.02
N LEU A 352 -13.49 -8.78 21.91
CA LEU A 352 -12.96 -8.90 20.55
C LEU A 352 -13.57 -7.79 19.68
N PRO A 353 -12.82 -7.29 18.66
CA PRO A 353 -13.33 -6.31 17.70
C PRO A 353 -14.53 -6.90 16.94
N GLN A 354 -15.63 -6.17 16.86
CA GLN A 354 -16.86 -6.61 16.15
C GLN A 354 -17.02 -5.95 14.78
N LYS A 355 -16.24 -4.92 14.46
CA LYS A 355 -16.36 -4.19 13.21
C LYS A 355 -15.27 -4.60 12.24
N THR A 356 -15.64 -4.82 10.99
CA THR A 356 -14.71 -4.92 9.86
C THR A 356 -14.04 -3.57 9.61
N VAL A 357 -12.77 -3.61 9.22
CA VAL A 357 -12.03 -2.41 8.81
C VAL A 357 -12.46 -2.06 7.39
N GLU A 358 -13.19 -0.96 7.21
CA GLU A 358 -13.71 -0.52 5.90
C GLU A 358 -12.68 0.26 5.06
N GLN A 359 -11.68 0.86 5.71
CA GLN A 359 -10.63 1.63 5.04
C GLN A 359 -9.25 1.03 5.30
N PRO A 360 -8.31 1.12 4.35
CA PRO A 360 -6.93 0.69 4.57
C PRO A 360 -6.32 1.45 5.75
N ARG A 361 -5.77 0.74 6.73
CA ARG A 361 -5.07 1.39 7.87
C ARG A 361 -3.79 2.08 7.44
N PHE A 362 -3.13 1.57 6.40
CA PHE A 362 -1.87 2.09 5.88
C PHE A 362 -1.96 2.17 4.36
N SER A 363 -1.62 3.31 3.77
CA SER A 363 -1.58 3.53 2.33
C SER A 363 -0.51 4.53 1.95
N THR A 364 0.01 4.42 0.74
CA THR A 364 0.92 5.41 0.17
C THR A 364 0.55 5.65 -1.29
N ASP A 365 0.63 6.91 -1.74
CA ASP A 365 0.37 7.37 -3.10
C ASP A 365 1.67 7.67 -3.89
N VAL A 366 2.83 7.52 -3.24
CA VAL A 366 4.15 7.87 -3.80
C VAL A 366 4.43 7.18 -5.15
N TYR A 367 3.83 6.00 -5.38
CA TYR A 367 4.02 5.20 -6.59
C TYR A 367 3.00 5.50 -7.69
N GLU A 368 2.03 6.41 -7.50
CA GLU A 368 1.03 6.80 -8.51
C GLU A 368 1.58 7.90 -9.44
N THR A 369 2.34 8.85 -8.91
CA THR A 369 2.90 10.01 -9.63
C THR A 369 3.70 9.63 -10.89
N PRO A 370 4.55 8.58 -10.92
CA PRO A 370 5.28 8.21 -12.13
C PRO A 370 4.39 7.80 -13.30
N MET A 371 3.23 7.20 -13.07
CA MET A 371 2.31 6.79 -14.13
C MET A 371 1.66 8.00 -14.81
N GLU A 372 1.25 9.00 -14.03
CA GLU A 372 0.70 10.24 -14.57
C GLU A 372 1.72 11.00 -15.45
N ALA A 373 2.98 11.00 -15.03
CA ALA A 373 4.05 11.62 -15.80
C ALA A 373 4.32 10.85 -17.11
N ALA A 374 4.27 9.52 -17.10
CA ALA A 374 4.34 8.69 -18.29
C ALA A 374 3.21 9.00 -19.28
N ASP A 375 1.98 9.16 -18.78
CA ASP A 375 0.82 9.49 -19.61
C ASP A 375 0.93 10.87 -20.26
N LYS A 376 1.46 11.86 -19.56
CA LYS A 376 1.76 13.18 -20.13
C LYS A 376 2.82 13.08 -21.24
N LEU A 377 3.86 12.28 -21.07
CA LEU A 377 4.88 12.05 -22.10
C LEU A 377 4.28 11.35 -23.32
N VAL A 378 3.47 10.33 -23.14
CA VAL A 378 2.72 9.65 -24.20
C VAL A 378 1.87 10.64 -24.98
N ALA A 379 1.05 11.43 -24.30
CA ALA A 379 0.16 12.41 -24.93
C ALA A 379 0.96 13.44 -25.76
N LYS A 380 2.10 13.89 -25.25
CA LYS A 380 3.00 14.78 -25.99
C LYS A 380 3.51 14.14 -27.28
N ILE A 381 4.04 12.92 -27.22
CA ILE A 381 4.59 12.23 -28.39
C ILE A 381 3.48 11.96 -29.42
N LEU A 382 2.29 11.54 -29.00
CA LEU A 382 1.14 11.35 -29.88
C LEU A 382 0.78 12.68 -30.56
N HIS A 383 0.61 13.76 -29.82
CA HIS A 383 0.27 15.07 -30.34
C HIS A 383 1.32 15.58 -31.37
N ASP A 384 2.61 15.50 -31.01
CA ASP A 384 3.70 16.00 -31.90
C ASP A 384 3.79 15.23 -33.24
N ASN A 385 3.42 13.93 -33.23
CA ASN A 385 3.46 13.09 -34.41
C ASN A 385 2.12 12.98 -35.16
N THR A 386 0.99 13.38 -34.56
CA THR A 386 -0.31 13.48 -35.25
C THR A 386 -0.54 14.87 -35.86
N SER A 387 -0.11 15.95 -35.20
CA SER A 387 -0.37 17.34 -35.61
C SER A 387 0.55 17.88 -36.71
N ALA A 388 1.66 17.23 -36.99
CA ALA A 388 2.69 17.72 -37.94
C ALA A 388 2.23 17.88 -39.42
N VAL A 389 0.96 17.65 -39.77
CA VAL A 389 0.39 17.81 -41.13
C VAL A 389 -0.46 19.07 -41.30
N ALA A 390 -0.88 19.70 -40.18
CA ALA A 390 -1.70 20.92 -40.28
C ALA A 390 -0.89 22.20 -40.65
N GLN A 391 0.44 22.09 -40.79
CA GLN A 391 1.33 23.24 -41.06
C GLN A 391 2.15 23.15 -42.37
N ARG A 392 1.76 22.29 -43.34
CA ARG A 392 2.36 22.32 -44.68
C ARG A 392 1.31 22.49 -45.75
#